data_3f6a7a3586aed90c7a645e263639517b
#
_entry.id   3f6a7a3586aed90c7a645e263639517b
#
_cell.length_a   1.000
_cell.length_b   1.000
_cell.length_c   1.000
_cell.angle_alpha   90.00
_cell.angle_beta   90.00
_cell.angle_gamma   90.00
#
_symmetry.space_group_name_H-M   'P 1'
#
loop_
_entity.id
_entity.type
_entity.pdbx_description
1 polymer ?
#
loop_
_entity_poly.entity_id
_entity_poly.type
_entity_poly.pdbx_seq_one_letter_code
_entity_poly.pdbx_strand_id
1 'polypeptide(L)'
;MSEPGELLQIEIPPDQAGQRLDQALARLRPEVTRSQWQQWIEDGRVRLDGMLPKKRDRLRGGEQVTVEVPAPASSGHAPEDIPLDVVYEDDAILVINKPPGLVAHPGAGNPEGTLLNALLHHAPGLDALPRAGIVHRLDKDTSGLLVVAKTEAARQSLIEQLQDRSMSREYQAVVSGVMIAGATVDAPIGRHHADRTRMAVTERGKSAVSHVRVMKKFRAHTLVAVKLESGRTHQIRVHMAHIKFPVFGDPVYGGRARLPKGAGDALINALRGFHRQALHAARLGLIHPQSGEHMEWSVPLPADMQALIAVLERDARAA
;
A
#
# COMPACT_ATOMS: atom_id res chain seq x y z
N MET A 1 -22.44 17.89 21.85
CA MET A 1 -22.34 19.25 21.26
C MET A 1 -20.96 19.26 20.59
N SER A 2 -20.92 19.26 19.25
CA SER A 2 -19.67 19.30 18.49
C SER A 2 -19.04 20.68 18.69
N GLU A 3 -17.74 20.73 18.93
CA GLU A 3 -16.99 21.98 18.94
C GLU A 3 -17.17 22.71 17.60
N PRO A 4 -17.29 24.05 17.60
CA PRO A 4 -17.41 24.79 16.36
C PRO A 4 -16.13 24.60 15.52
N GLY A 5 -16.30 24.16 14.28
CA GLY A 5 -15.21 24.00 13.34
C GLY A 5 -14.50 25.34 13.07
N GLU A 6 -13.22 25.27 12.73
CA GLU A 6 -12.42 26.43 12.33
C GLU A 6 -13.04 27.10 11.10
N LEU A 7 -13.22 28.41 11.14
CA LEU A 7 -13.72 29.23 10.02
C LEU A 7 -12.54 29.65 9.15
N LEU A 8 -12.45 29.09 7.95
CA LEU A 8 -11.47 29.47 6.95
C LEU A 8 -12.09 30.47 5.96
N GLN A 9 -11.39 31.58 5.71
CA GLN A 9 -11.77 32.56 4.69
C GLN A 9 -10.76 32.53 3.54
N ILE A 10 -11.28 32.48 2.31
CA ILE A 10 -10.47 32.42 1.08
C ILE A 10 -11.04 33.48 0.12
N GLU A 11 -10.22 34.44 -0.29
CA GLU A 11 -10.52 35.33 -1.39
C GLU A 11 -10.15 34.65 -2.73
N ILE A 12 -11.07 34.65 -3.68
CA ILE A 12 -10.83 34.09 -5.00
C ILE A 12 -10.07 35.11 -5.87
N PRO A 13 -8.82 34.80 -6.27
CA PRO A 13 -8.06 35.69 -7.12
C PRO A 13 -8.73 35.92 -8.48
N PRO A 14 -8.55 37.09 -9.11
CA PRO A 14 -9.16 37.41 -10.41
C PRO A 14 -8.77 36.44 -11.54
N ASP A 15 -7.58 35.83 -11.48
CA ASP A 15 -7.08 34.84 -12.46
C ASP A 15 -7.83 33.50 -12.41
N GLN A 16 -8.63 33.26 -11.36
CA GLN A 16 -9.48 32.08 -11.24
C GLN A 16 -10.88 32.29 -11.87
N ALA A 17 -11.13 33.45 -12.48
CA ALA A 17 -12.40 33.72 -13.16
C ALA A 17 -12.69 32.69 -14.27
N GLY A 18 -13.95 32.25 -14.34
CA GLY A 18 -14.40 31.21 -15.27
C GLY A 18 -14.11 29.77 -14.84
N GLN A 19 -13.30 29.56 -13.81
CA GLN A 19 -13.04 28.21 -13.28
C GLN A 19 -14.21 27.72 -12.42
N ARG A 20 -14.28 26.42 -12.25
CA ARG A 20 -15.24 25.79 -11.33
C ARG A 20 -14.76 25.96 -9.90
N LEU A 21 -15.68 26.20 -8.98
CA LEU A 21 -15.41 26.40 -7.57
C LEU A 21 -14.56 25.24 -6.98
N ASP A 22 -14.95 23.98 -7.22
CA ASP A 22 -14.23 22.81 -6.70
C ASP A 22 -12.80 22.69 -7.23
N GLN A 23 -12.52 23.22 -8.40
CA GLN A 23 -11.18 23.20 -9.01
C GLN A 23 -10.31 24.35 -8.50
N ALA A 24 -10.88 25.54 -8.39
CA ALA A 24 -10.18 26.71 -7.88
C ALA A 24 -9.79 26.53 -6.42
N LEU A 25 -10.70 26.04 -5.57
CA LEU A 25 -10.41 25.79 -4.15
C LEU A 25 -9.30 24.76 -3.97
N ALA A 26 -9.30 23.67 -4.77
CA ALA A 26 -8.23 22.67 -4.70
C ALA A 26 -6.86 23.20 -5.18
N ARG A 27 -6.81 24.25 -5.99
CA ARG A 27 -5.55 24.92 -6.38
C ARG A 27 -5.09 25.92 -5.32
N LEU A 28 -6.02 26.68 -4.75
CA LEU A 28 -5.73 27.70 -3.73
C LEU A 28 -5.33 27.09 -2.40
N ARG A 29 -5.82 25.88 -2.12
CA ARG A 29 -5.57 25.14 -0.88
C ARG A 29 -5.25 23.68 -1.22
N PRO A 30 -4.02 23.39 -1.65
CA PRO A 30 -3.61 22.05 -2.10
C PRO A 30 -3.60 21.01 -0.97
N GLU A 31 -3.61 21.45 0.30
CA GLU A 31 -3.77 20.59 1.47
C GLU A 31 -5.15 19.90 1.55
N VAL A 32 -6.17 20.45 0.89
CA VAL A 32 -7.53 19.87 0.83
C VAL A 32 -7.79 19.32 -0.56
N THR A 33 -8.05 18.01 -0.64
CA THR A 33 -8.29 17.35 -1.93
C THR A 33 -9.57 17.88 -2.60
N ARG A 34 -9.59 17.84 -3.94
CA ARG A 34 -10.78 18.24 -4.69
C ARG A 34 -12.04 17.44 -4.28
N SER A 35 -11.89 16.18 -3.93
CA SER A 35 -13.00 15.35 -3.46
C SER A 35 -13.53 15.83 -2.10
N GLN A 36 -12.65 16.26 -1.21
CA GLN A 36 -13.04 16.86 0.07
C GLN A 36 -13.76 18.19 -0.13
N TRP A 37 -13.26 19.06 -1.04
CA TRP A 37 -13.95 20.29 -1.41
C TRP A 37 -15.36 20.02 -1.93
N GLN A 38 -15.52 19.01 -2.80
CA GLN A 38 -16.84 18.64 -3.31
C GLN A 38 -17.78 18.17 -2.20
N GLN A 39 -17.26 17.39 -1.25
CA GLN A 39 -18.04 16.94 -0.09
C GLN A 39 -18.46 18.11 0.80
N TRP A 40 -17.53 19.00 1.16
CA TRP A 40 -17.84 20.16 2.01
C TRP A 40 -18.83 21.13 1.36
N ILE A 41 -18.80 21.25 0.02
CA ILE A 41 -19.79 22.04 -0.72
C ILE A 41 -21.17 21.33 -0.64
N GLU A 42 -21.23 20.03 -0.84
CA GLU A 42 -22.47 19.25 -0.76
C GLU A 42 -23.06 19.23 0.66
N ASP A 43 -22.20 19.18 1.69
CA ASP A 43 -22.59 19.26 3.10
C ASP A 43 -23.03 20.68 3.55
N GLY A 44 -22.95 21.68 2.65
CA GLY A 44 -23.32 23.06 2.95
C GLY A 44 -22.34 23.82 3.86
N ARG A 45 -21.11 23.31 4.00
CA ARG A 45 -20.04 23.91 4.83
C ARG A 45 -19.29 25.04 4.12
N VAL A 46 -19.44 25.16 2.81
CA VAL A 46 -18.82 26.20 1.97
C VAL A 46 -19.87 27.24 1.61
N ARG A 47 -19.56 28.50 1.79
CA ARG A 47 -20.37 29.62 1.33
C ARG A 47 -19.56 30.49 0.37
N LEU A 48 -20.17 30.85 -0.75
CA LEU A 48 -19.62 31.78 -1.75
C LEU A 48 -20.43 33.09 -1.64
N ASP A 49 -19.79 34.17 -1.23
CA ASP A 49 -20.46 35.47 -0.93
C ASP A 49 -21.69 35.30 -0.02
N GLY A 50 -21.56 34.43 1.00
CA GLY A 50 -22.61 34.12 1.98
C GLY A 50 -23.69 33.15 1.50
N MET A 51 -23.72 32.74 0.23
CA MET A 51 -24.69 31.81 -0.33
C MET A 51 -24.13 30.38 -0.44
N LEU A 52 -25.01 29.38 -0.44
CA LEU A 52 -24.63 27.98 -0.66
C LEU A 52 -24.37 27.71 -2.16
N PRO A 53 -23.11 27.45 -2.54
CA PRO A 53 -22.76 27.19 -3.93
C PRO A 53 -22.98 25.75 -4.31
N LYS A 54 -22.99 25.49 -5.63
CA LYS A 54 -22.83 24.16 -6.21
C LYS A 54 -21.37 23.92 -6.61
N LYS A 55 -20.88 22.72 -6.50
CA LYS A 55 -19.49 22.34 -6.88
C LYS A 55 -19.07 22.74 -8.31
N ARG A 56 -20.05 22.94 -9.21
CA ARG A 56 -19.84 23.31 -10.62
C ARG A 56 -20.04 24.80 -10.88
N ASP A 57 -20.34 25.61 -9.87
CA ASP A 57 -20.50 27.03 -10.07
C ASP A 57 -19.21 27.64 -10.59
N ARG A 58 -19.34 28.61 -11.51
CA ARG A 58 -18.22 29.29 -12.13
C ARG A 58 -17.95 30.59 -11.38
N LEU A 59 -16.68 30.77 -11.04
CA LEU A 59 -16.19 31.95 -10.33
C LEU A 59 -16.10 33.15 -11.29
N ARG A 60 -16.22 34.35 -10.72
CA ARG A 60 -16.07 35.63 -11.42
C ARG A 60 -14.74 36.31 -11.12
N GLY A 61 -14.10 35.93 -10.01
CA GLY A 61 -12.91 36.55 -9.42
C GLY A 61 -13.29 37.68 -8.43
N GLY A 62 -12.67 37.65 -7.27
CA GLY A 62 -12.94 38.59 -6.18
C GLY A 62 -14.01 38.12 -5.18
N GLU A 63 -14.62 36.95 -5.37
CA GLU A 63 -15.59 36.41 -4.40
C GLU A 63 -14.91 35.99 -3.09
N GLN A 64 -15.68 36.10 -1.99
CA GLN A 64 -15.27 35.59 -0.68
C GLN A 64 -15.87 34.20 -0.42
N VAL A 65 -14.98 33.23 -0.19
CA VAL A 65 -15.38 31.89 0.22
C VAL A 65 -15.17 31.76 1.72
N THR A 66 -16.23 31.42 2.44
CA THR A 66 -16.16 31.05 3.85
C THR A 66 -16.39 29.55 3.99
N VAL A 67 -15.53 28.89 4.73
CA VAL A 67 -15.57 27.44 4.92
C VAL A 67 -15.61 27.12 6.40
N GLU A 68 -16.61 26.38 6.81
CA GLU A 68 -16.66 25.75 8.12
C GLU A 68 -15.89 24.42 8.03
N VAL A 69 -14.59 24.46 8.39
CA VAL A 69 -13.73 23.27 8.36
C VAL A 69 -14.25 22.29 9.41
N PRO A 70 -14.69 21.10 9.02
CA PRO A 70 -15.15 20.12 10.01
C PRO A 70 -13.96 19.74 10.91
N ALA A 71 -14.23 19.58 12.21
CA ALA A 71 -13.27 18.89 13.06
C ALA A 71 -12.87 17.56 12.40
N PRO A 72 -11.59 17.14 12.47
CA PRO A 72 -11.16 15.88 11.90
C PRO A 72 -12.12 14.78 12.33
N ALA A 73 -12.80 14.15 11.38
CA ALA A 73 -13.68 13.03 11.69
C ALA A 73 -12.79 11.93 12.25
N SER A 74 -13.01 11.54 13.51
CA SER A 74 -12.41 10.32 14.06
C SER A 74 -12.65 9.17 13.08
N SER A 75 -11.62 8.38 12.82
CA SER A 75 -11.71 7.23 11.92
C SER A 75 -12.77 6.21 12.37
N GLY A 76 -13.27 6.36 13.59
CA GLY A 76 -14.20 5.43 14.24
C GLY A 76 -13.57 4.08 14.59
N HIS A 77 -12.23 3.97 14.46
CA HIS A 77 -11.47 2.78 14.83
C HIS A 77 -10.79 2.97 16.18
N ALA A 78 -10.86 1.98 17.05
CA ALA A 78 -10.22 2.03 18.35
C ALA A 78 -8.70 1.86 18.23
N PRO A 79 -7.88 2.64 18.97
CA PRO A 79 -6.46 2.36 19.15
C PRO A 79 -6.26 1.02 19.86
N GLU A 80 -5.27 0.22 19.42
CA GLU A 80 -4.90 -1.04 20.05
C GLU A 80 -3.39 -1.14 20.26
N ASP A 81 -2.97 -1.61 21.43
CA ASP A 81 -1.54 -1.82 21.77
C ASP A 81 -1.01 -3.08 21.07
N ILE A 82 -0.76 -2.93 19.76
CA ILE A 82 -0.15 -3.96 18.92
C ILE A 82 1.29 -3.50 18.62
N PRO A 83 2.31 -4.30 18.96
CA PRO A 83 3.70 -3.93 18.74
C PRO A 83 4.02 -3.64 17.27
N LEU A 84 4.67 -2.50 17.01
CA LEU A 84 5.17 -2.10 15.69
C LEU A 84 6.69 -2.21 15.66
N ASP A 85 7.24 -2.87 14.64
CA ASP A 85 8.67 -2.86 14.33
C ASP A 85 8.97 -1.60 13.49
N VAL A 86 9.31 -0.50 14.19
CA VAL A 86 9.59 0.80 13.58
C VAL A 86 11.01 0.81 13.05
N VAL A 87 11.17 1.03 11.74
CA VAL A 87 12.46 1.11 11.04
C VAL A 87 12.97 2.55 10.95
N TYR A 88 12.04 3.49 10.77
CA TYR A 88 12.32 4.92 10.72
C TYR A 88 11.07 5.71 11.10
N GLU A 89 11.25 6.81 11.80
CA GLU A 89 10.17 7.73 12.13
C GLU A 89 10.69 9.16 12.26
N ASP A 90 9.93 10.11 11.72
CA ASP A 90 10.08 11.55 11.95
C ASP A 90 8.69 12.23 12.02
N ASP A 91 8.64 13.55 11.83
CA ASP A 91 7.37 14.30 11.87
C ASP A 91 6.50 14.09 10.63
N ALA A 92 7.07 13.66 9.50
CA ALA A 92 6.38 13.53 8.23
C ALA A 92 5.97 12.10 7.90
N ILE A 93 6.82 11.10 8.20
CA ILE A 93 6.61 9.70 7.83
C ILE A 93 6.97 8.74 8.96
N LEU A 94 6.38 7.55 8.89
CA LEU A 94 6.71 6.39 9.68
C LEU A 94 6.95 5.20 8.74
N VAL A 95 8.11 4.55 8.82
CA VAL A 95 8.42 3.32 8.07
C VAL A 95 8.48 2.15 9.04
N ILE A 96 7.68 1.13 8.77
CA ILE A 96 7.59 -0.06 9.62
C ILE A 96 7.96 -1.33 8.85
N ASN A 97 8.45 -2.32 9.56
CA ASN A 97 8.60 -3.69 9.09
C ASN A 97 7.41 -4.52 9.56
N LYS A 98 6.36 -4.58 8.74
CA LYS A 98 5.11 -5.27 9.08
C LYS A 98 5.35 -6.78 9.23
N PRO A 99 4.97 -7.41 10.35
CA PRO A 99 5.04 -8.87 10.48
C PRO A 99 4.01 -9.56 9.57
N PRO A 100 4.21 -10.85 9.22
CA PRO A 100 3.15 -11.66 8.61
C PRO A 100 2.00 -11.85 9.60
N GLY A 101 0.79 -12.09 9.10
CA GLY A 101 -0.42 -12.26 9.90
C GLY A 101 -1.16 -10.97 10.25
N LEU A 102 -0.50 -9.80 10.24
CA LEU A 102 -1.13 -8.52 10.53
C LEU A 102 -1.82 -7.95 9.27
N VAL A 103 -3.13 -7.70 9.38
CA VAL A 103 -3.93 -7.04 8.33
C VAL A 103 -3.64 -5.54 8.34
N ALA A 104 -3.50 -4.93 7.16
CA ALA A 104 -3.17 -3.50 7.07
C ALA A 104 -4.33 -2.59 7.53
N HIS A 105 -5.57 -2.93 7.21
CA HIS A 105 -6.73 -2.05 7.40
C HIS A 105 -7.97 -2.88 7.75
N PRO A 106 -8.85 -2.40 8.64
CA PRO A 106 -10.11 -3.05 8.95
C PRO A 106 -10.94 -3.38 7.70
N GLY A 107 -11.61 -4.51 7.73
CA GLY A 107 -12.45 -4.99 6.64
C GLY A 107 -13.26 -6.22 7.03
N ALA A 108 -14.00 -6.78 6.07
CA ALA A 108 -14.80 -7.97 6.29
C ALA A 108 -13.94 -9.13 6.87
N GLY A 109 -14.31 -9.62 8.05
CA GLY A 109 -13.60 -10.68 8.76
C GLY A 109 -12.42 -10.23 9.64
N ASN A 110 -12.05 -8.95 9.64
CA ASN A 110 -11.03 -8.37 10.53
C ASN A 110 -11.42 -6.93 10.87
N PRO A 111 -12.41 -6.71 11.75
CA PRO A 111 -12.86 -5.36 12.13
C PRO A 111 -11.84 -4.65 13.03
N GLU A 112 -11.03 -5.39 13.76
CA GLU A 112 -10.07 -4.99 14.78
C GLU A 112 -8.76 -5.76 14.60
N GLY A 113 -7.75 -5.48 15.42
CA GLY A 113 -6.47 -6.19 15.40
C GLY A 113 -5.66 -5.90 14.13
N THR A 114 -5.77 -4.69 13.56
CA THR A 114 -5.12 -4.33 12.31
C THR A 114 -3.96 -3.36 12.52
N LEU A 115 -3.13 -3.19 11.50
CA LEU A 115 -2.09 -2.17 11.50
C LEU A 115 -2.65 -0.77 11.76
N LEU A 116 -3.83 -0.46 11.23
CA LEU A 116 -4.48 0.82 11.49
C LEU A 116 -4.72 1.04 12.99
N ASN A 117 -5.23 0.04 13.70
CA ASN A 117 -5.46 0.12 15.15
C ASN A 117 -4.13 0.32 15.92
N ALA A 118 -3.06 -0.39 15.51
CA ALA A 118 -1.72 -0.23 16.06
C ALA A 118 -1.16 1.19 15.82
N LEU A 119 -1.35 1.73 14.63
CA LEU A 119 -0.91 3.09 14.26
C LEU A 119 -1.63 4.16 15.06
N LEU A 120 -2.92 4.02 15.31
CA LEU A 120 -3.69 4.95 16.15
C LEU A 120 -3.23 4.93 17.61
N HIS A 121 -2.78 3.77 18.11
CA HIS A 121 -2.19 3.67 19.45
C HIS A 121 -0.79 4.32 19.49
N HIS A 122 0.05 4.03 18.51
CA HIS A 122 1.42 4.54 18.40
C HIS A 122 1.46 6.06 18.24
N ALA A 123 0.60 6.61 17.39
CA ALA A 123 0.53 8.03 17.06
C ALA A 123 -0.93 8.49 16.93
N PRO A 124 -1.58 8.93 18.02
CA PRO A 124 -3.01 9.30 18.03
C PRO A 124 -3.40 10.36 17.00
N GLY A 125 -2.48 11.27 16.64
CA GLY A 125 -2.69 12.28 15.61
C GLY A 125 -3.00 11.71 14.21
N LEU A 126 -2.69 10.45 13.96
CA LEU A 126 -3.03 9.77 12.71
C LEU A 126 -4.54 9.57 12.51
N ASP A 127 -5.35 9.69 13.56
CA ASP A 127 -6.82 9.61 13.47
C ASP A 127 -7.41 10.71 12.56
N ALA A 128 -6.72 11.85 12.45
CA ALA A 128 -7.08 12.95 11.55
C ALA A 128 -6.84 12.63 10.06
N LEU A 129 -6.06 11.59 9.76
CA LEU A 129 -5.70 11.27 8.38
C LEU A 129 -6.54 10.11 7.83
N PRO A 130 -6.94 10.18 6.55
CA PRO A 130 -7.61 9.06 5.91
C PRO A 130 -6.80 7.76 6.07
N ARG A 131 -7.43 6.72 6.62
CA ARG A 131 -6.82 5.40 6.89
C ARG A 131 -5.58 5.47 7.79
N ALA A 132 -5.56 6.37 8.76
CA ALA A 132 -4.40 6.60 9.63
C ALA A 132 -3.08 6.78 8.85
N GLY A 133 -3.12 7.52 7.74
CA GLY A 133 -1.95 7.80 6.91
C GLY A 133 -1.44 6.65 6.03
N ILE A 134 -2.09 5.49 6.02
CA ILE A 134 -1.71 4.35 5.17
C ILE A 134 -1.97 4.68 3.70
N VAL A 135 -0.92 4.83 2.89
CA VAL A 135 -0.98 5.17 1.46
C VAL A 135 -0.89 3.96 0.53
N HIS A 136 -0.28 2.86 1.00
CA HIS A 136 -0.22 1.58 0.29
C HIS A 136 -0.38 0.42 1.27
N ARG A 137 -0.46 -0.80 0.75
CA ARG A 137 -0.73 -1.96 1.60
C ARG A 137 0.12 -3.15 1.24
N LEU A 138 0.37 -3.99 2.24
CA LEU A 138 0.80 -5.37 2.10
C LEU A 138 -0.37 -6.31 2.40
N ASP A 139 -0.38 -7.49 1.80
CA ASP A 139 -1.36 -8.54 2.14
C ASP A 139 -1.13 -9.01 3.59
N LYS A 140 -2.15 -9.59 4.22
CA LYS A 140 -2.11 -10.08 5.61
C LYS A 140 -0.81 -10.83 5.92
N ASP A 141 -0.48 -11.83 5.11
CA ASP A 141 0.64 -12.74 5.34
C ASP A 141 1.92 -12.35 4.56
N THR A 142 1.94 -11.19 3.91
CA THR A 142 3.15 -10.58 3.36
C THR A 142 3.81 -9.74 4.44
N SER A 143 5.08 -9.95 4.69
CA SER A 143 5.91 -9.20 5.64
C SER A 143 6.72 -8.10 4.95
N GLY A 144 7.32 -7.20 5.74
CA GLY A 144 8.30 -6.24 5.27
C GLY A 144 7.85 -4.80 5.28
N LEU A 145 8.59 -3.96 4.58
CA LEU A 145 8.53 -2.50 4.65
C LEU A 145 7.20 -1.92 4.14
N LEU A 146 6.67 -1.01 4.92
CA LEU A 146 5.49 -0.21 4.61
C LEU A 146 5.71 1.20 5.15
N VAL A 147 5.40 2.25 4.34
CA VAL A 147 5.42 3.65 4.77
C VAL A 147 4.02 4.15 5.09
N VAL A 148 3.95 4.95 6.14
CA VAL A 148 2.75 5.64 6.63
C VAL A 148 3.05 7.12 6.67
N ALA A 149 2.14 7.96 6.19
CA ALA A 149 2.24 9.40 6.30
C ALA A 149 1.76 9.86 7.69
N LYS A 150 2.46 10.80 8.31
CA LYS A 150 2.07 11.39 9.59
C LYS A 150 1.37 12.75 9.42
N THR A 151 1.44 13.35 8.21
CA THR A 151 0.76 14.60 7.85
C THR A 151 0.02 14.47 6.54
N GLU A 152 -0.96 15.33 6.30
CA GLU A 152 -1.71 15.33 5.02
C GLU A 152 -0.79 15.69 3.84
N ALA A 153 0.14 16.63 4.00
CA ALA A 153 1.13 16.98 2.98
C ALA A 153 2.01 15.78 2.62
N ALA A 154 2.51 15.05 3.61
CA ALA A 154 3.27 13.82 3.38
C ALA A 154 2.44 12.74 2.69
N ARG A 155 1.16 12.60 3.08
CA ARG A 155 0.24 11.65 2.46
C ARG A 155 0.03 11.93 0.98
N GLN A 156 -0.16 13.20 0.63
CA GLN A 156 -0.32 13.66 -0.75
C GLN A 156 0.93 13.35 -1.59
N SER A 157 2.11 13.76 -1.10
CA SER A 157 3.39 13.51 -1.76
C SER A 157 3.65 12.01 -1.98
N LEU A 158 3.42 11.16 -0.96
CA LEU A 158 3.60 9.72 -1.09
C LEU A 158 2.61 9.09 -2.08
N ILE A 159 1.37 9.60 -2.17
CA ILE A 159 0.40 9.15 -3.17
C ILE A 159 0.85 9.53 -4.58
N GLU A 160 1.38 10.73 -4.78
CA GLU A 160 1.95 11.18 -6.07
C GLU A 160 3.11 10.29 -6.49
N GLN A 161 4.05 9.99 -5.59
CA GLN A 161 5.18 9.09 -5.85
C GLN A 161 4.75 7.64 -6.17
N LEU A 162 3.61 7.20 -5.63
CA LEU A 162 3.01 5.91 -6.02
C LEU A 162 2.37 5.95 -7.40
N GLN A 163 1.82 7.10 -7.82
CA GLN A 163 1.14 7.29 -9.11
C GLN A 163 2.15 7.47 -10.25
N ASP A 164 3.19 8.26 -10.04
CA ASP A 164 4.26 8.52 -11.01
C ASP A 164 5.33 7.42 -11.03
N ARG A 165 5.24 6.45 -10.09
CA ARG A 165 6.14 5.28 -9.95
C ARG A 165 7.56 5.62 -9.48
N SER A 166 7.78 6.80 -8.91
CA SER A 166 9.07 7.20 -8.35
C SER A 166 9.39 6.46 -7.04
N MET A 167 8.37 6.04 -6.28
CA MET A 167 8.56 5.19 -5.09
C MET A 167 9.01 3.79 -5.49
N SER A 168 10.22 3.42 -5.09
CA SER A 168 10.80 2.09 -5.34
C SER A 168 10.36 1.07 -4.30
N ARG A 169 9.87 -0.08 -4.75
CA ARG A 169 9.45 -1.19 -3.88
C ARG A 169 10.01 -2.49 -4.44
N GLU A 170 10.95 -3.10 -3.70
CA GLU A 170 11.53 -4.39 -4.07
C GLU A 170 11.17 -5.45 -3.04
N TYR A 171 10.70 -6.57 -3.54
CA TYR A 171 10.29 -7.73 -2.75
C TYR A 171 11.22 -8.88 -2.99
N GLN A 172 11.35 -9.77 -2.01
CA GLN A 172 11.95 -11.08 -2.18
C GLN A 172 10.88 -12.15 -2.03
N ALA A 173 10.91 -13.14 -2.91
CA ALA A 173 9.97 -14.25 -2.89
C ALA A 173 10.65 -15.59 -3.19
N VAL A 174 10.20 -16.64 -2.53
CA VAL A 174 10.47 -18.01 -2.97
C VAL A 174 9.31 -18.45 -3.87
N VAL A 175 9.63 -18.93 -5.07
CA VAL A 175 8.63 -19.40 -6.04
C VAL A 175 8.80 -20.88 -6.33
N SER A 176 7.69 -21.54 -6.65
CA SER A 176 7.68 -22.95 -7.06
C SER A 176 8.12 -23.10 -8.51
N GLY A 177 9.12 -23.94 -8.74
CA GLY A 177 9.74 -24.17 -10.05
C GLY A 177 11.10 -23.48 -10.19
N VAL A 178 11.87 -23.92 -11.16
CA VAL A 178 13.22 -23.42 -11.44
C VAL A 178 13.15 -22.43 -12.60
N MET A 179 13.24 -21.14 -12.29
CA MET A 179 13.31 -20.08 -13.31
C MET A 179 14.71 -20.06 -13.94
N ILE A 180 14.79 -20.15 -15.25
CA ILE A 180 16.07 -20.11 -15.98
C ILE A 180 16.60 -18.67 -16.03
N ALA A 181 15.72 -17.69 -16.27
CA ALA A 181 16.02 -16.27 -16.39
C ALA A 181 14.98 -15.44 -15.65
N GLY A 182 15.27 -14.14 -15.47
CA GLY A 182 14.28 -13.15 -15.02
C GLY A 182 13.17 -12.93 -16.05
N ALA A 183 12.14 -12.23 -15.65
CA ALA A 183 11.00 -11.89 -16.52
C ALA A 183 10.43 -10.50 -16.19
N THR A 184 9.93 -9.81 -17.19
CA THR A 184 9.00 -8.70 -16.99
C THR A 184 7.60 -9.20 -17.26
N VAL A 185 6.72 -9.07 -16.25
CA VAL A 185 5.32 -9.44 -16.38
C VAL A 185 4.51 -8.15 -16.49
N ASP A 186 4.11 -7.82 -17.72
CA ASP A 186 3.20 -6.72 -18.02
C ASP A 186 1.83 -7.33 -18.35
N ALA A 187 0.97 -7.39 -17.34
CA ALA A 187 -0.33 -8.04 -17.47
C ALA A 187 -1.37 -7.39 -16.55
N PRO A 188 -2.49 -6.87 -17.08
CA PRO A 188 -3.46 -6.15 -16.30
C PRO A 188 -4.18 -7.04 -15.30
N ILE A 189 -4.41 -6.52 -14.08
CA ILE A 189 -5.01 -7.26 -12.96
C ILE A 189 -6.39 -6.72 -12.64
N GLY A 190 -7.36 -7.61 -12.55
CA GLY A 190 -8.73 -7.35 -12.12
C GLY A 190 -9.26 -8.43 -11.17
N ARG A 191 -10.51 -8.31 -10.75
CA ARG A 191 -11.19 -9.34 -9.96
C ARG A 191 -11.38 -10.59 -10.81
N HIS A 192 -11.19 -11.76 -10.21
CA HIS A 192 -11.47 -13.03 -10.86
C HIS A 192 -12.96 -13.13 -11.22
N HIS A 193 -13.30 -13.63 -12.42
CA HIS A 193 -14.68 -13.61 -12.95
C HIS A 193 -15.66 -14.44 -12.11
N ALA A 194 -15.22 -15.57 -11.56
CA ALA A 194 -16.09 -16.48 -10.81
C ALA A 194 -15.90 -16.35 -9.28
N ASP A 195 -14.68 -16.07 -8.82
CA ASP A 195 -14.36 -15.94 -7.39
C ASP A 195 -13.99 -14.49 -7.05
N ARG A 196 -14.93 -13.74 -6.52
CA ARG A 196 -14.76 -12.31 -6.19
C ARG A 196 -13.74 -12.02 -5.09
N THR A 197 -13.30 -13.03 -4.35
CA THR A 197 -12.25 -12.89 -3.31
C THR A 197 -10.85 -12.95 -3.92
N ARG A 198 -10.72 -13.43 -5.16
CA ARG A 198 -9.45 -13.57 -5.88
C ARG A 198 -9.26 -12.46 -6.91
N MET A 199 -7.99 -12.23 -7.23
CA MET A 199 -7.57 -11.42 -8.37
C MET A 199 -7.07 -12.34 -9.49
N ALA A 200 -7.09 -11.83 -10.73
CA ALA A 200 -6.60 -12.56 -11.91
C ALA A 200 -6.05 -11.58 -12.94
N VAL A 201 -5.19 -12.09 -13.83
CA VAL A 201 -4.87 -11.38 -15.07
C VAL A 201 -6.12 -11.39 -15.95
N THR A 202 -6.54 -10.21 -16.38
CA THR A 202 -7.72 -10.03 -17.24
C THR A 202 -7.61 -8.74 -18.06
N GLU A 203 -8.02 -8.77 -19.30
CA GLU A 203 -7.96 -7.60 -20.21
C GLU A 203 -8.72 -6.36 -19.67
N ARG A 204 -9.77 -6.57 -18.89
CA ARG A 204 -10.51 -5.48 -18.22
C ARG A 204 -9.87 -5.02 -16.91
N GLY A 205 -8.71 -5.54 -16.56
CA GLY A 205 -7.95 -5.19 -15.36
C GLY A 205 -7.28 -3.83 -15.46
N LYS A 206 -6.74 -3.38 -14.34
CA LYS A 206 -5.88 -2.20 -14.30
C LYS A 206 -4.45 -2.61 -14.66
N SER A 207 -3.76 -1.77 -15.44
CA SER A 207 -2.34 -1.97 -15.80
C SER A 207 -1.49 -2.32 -14.58
N ALA A 208 -0.66 -3.33 -14.73
CA ALA A 208 0.22 -3.83 -13.68
C ALA A 208 1.50 -4.40 -14.31
N VAL A 209 2.66 -3.95 -13.80
CA VAL A 209 3.99 -4.38 -14.26
C VAL A 209 4.82 -4.83 -13.08
N SER A 210 5.45 -6.00 -13.20
CA SER A 210 6.38 -6.58 -12.22
C SER A 210 7.65 -7.04 -12.91
N HIS A 211 8.81 -6.57 -12.44
CA HIS A 211 10.12 -7.00 -12.94
C HIS A 211 10.71 -8.04 -12.00
N VAL A 212 10.92 -9.23 -12.51
CA VAL A 212 11.40 -10.39 -11.75
C VAL A 212 12.85 -10.68 -12.11
N ARG A 213 13.72 -10.74 -11.11
CA ARG A 213 15.14 -11.11 -11.25
C ARG A 213 15.41 -12.36 -10.42
N VAL A 214 16.04 -13.37 -11.04
CA VAL A 214 16.49 -14.57 -10.35
C VAL A 214 17.66 -14.21 -9.42
N MET A 215 17.53 -14.53 -8.14
CA MET A 215 18.60 -14.38 -7.15
C MET A 215 19.34 -15.69 -6.92
N LYS A 216 18.59 -16.77 -6.69
CA LYS A 216 19.16 -18.11 -6.44
C LYS A 216 18.23 -19.20 -6.91
N LYS A 217 18.80 -20.23 -7.52
CA LYS A 217 18.08 -21.44 -7.97
C LYS A 217 18.30 -22.58 -7.00
N PHE A 218 17.22 -23.33 -6.74
CA PHE A 218 17.24 -24.58 -5.98
C PHE A 218 16.73 -25.72 -6.86
N ARG A 219 16.67 -26.93 -6.35
CA ARG A 219 16.26 -28.11 -7.15
C ARG A 219 14.84 -28.02 -7.73
N ALA A 220 13.90 -27.44 -7.00
CA ALA A 220 12.49 -27.31 -7.43
C ALA A 220 11.90 -25.92 -7.13
N HIS A 221 12.70 -24.97 -6.65
CA HIS A 221 12.27 -23.62 -6.27
C HIS A 221 13.28 -22.57 -6.74
N THR A 222 12.87 -21.31 -6.72
CA THR A 222 13.76 -20.20 -7.05
C THR A 222 13.52 -19.06 -6.04
N LEU A 223 14.60 -18.48 -5.51
CA LEU A 223 14.54 -17.18 -4.83
C LEU A 223 14.64 -16.08 -5.88
N VAL A 224 13.68 -15.16 -5.87
CA VAL A 224 13.60 -14.04 -6.81
C VAL A 224 13.50 -12.71 -6.08
N ALA A 225 14.04 -11.65 -6.70
CA ALA A 225 13.72 -10.27 -6.38
C ALA A 225 12.64 -9.77 -7.36
N VAL A 226 11.65 -9.04 -6.87
CA VAL A 226 10.55 -8.50 -7.68
C VAL A 226 10.42 -7.01 -7.42
N LYS A 227 10.67 -6.18 -8.44
CA LYS A 227 10.46 -4.73 -8.41
C LYS A 227 9.11 -4.40 -9.03
N LEU A 228 8.34 -3.53 -8.38
CA LEU A 228 7.00 -3.15 -8.81
C LEU A 228 6.98 -1.75 -9.41
N GLU A 229 6.32 -1.58 -10.58
CA GLU A 229 5.90 -0.27 -11.07
C GLU A 229 4.52 0.12 -10.55
N SER A 230 3.68 -0.83 -10.21
CA SER A 230 2.33 -0.62 -9.70
C SER A 230 2.09 -1.47 -8.44
N GLY A 231 1.06 -1.15 -7.66
CA GLY A 231 0.71 -1.87 -6.43
C GLY A 231 -0.74 -2.38 -6.46
N ARG A 232 -1.08 -3.29 -7.38
CA ARG A 232 -2.43 -3.88 -7.41
C ARG A 232 -2.57 -4.96 -6.35
N THR A 233 -3.79 -5.17 -5.88
CA THR A 233 -4.09 -6.23 -4.91
C THR A 233 -3.56 -7.58 -5.40
N HIS A 234 -2.77 -8.27 -4.56
CA HIS A 234 -2.14 -9.57 -4.83
C HIS A 234 -1.21 -9.57 -6.09
N GLN A 235 -0.71 -8.43 -6.54
CA GLN A 235 -0.04 -8.30 -7.85
C GLN A 235 1.07 -9.33 -8.06
N ILE A 236 2.07 -9.40 -7.19
CA ILE A 236 3.18 -10.35 -7.32
C ILE A 236 2.67 -11.79 -7.35
N ARG A 237 1.75 -12.13 -6.47
CA ARG A 237 1.17 -13.47 -6.34
C ARG A 237 0.45 -13.91 -7.61
N VAL A 238 -0.36 -13.01 -8.18
CA VAL A 238 -1.09 -13.24 -9.46
C VAL A 238 -0.13 -13.31 -10.64
N HIS A 239 0.82 -12.38 -10.76
CA HIS A 239 1.79 -12.36 -11.85
C HIS A 239 2.68 -13.62 -11.86
N MET A 240 3.20 -14.01 -10.69
CA MET A 240 4.03 -15.22 -10.59
C MET A 240 3.23 -16.49 -10.91
N ALA A 241 1.97 -16.58 -10.50
CA ALA A 241 1.09 -17.68 -10.87
C ALA A 241 0.78 -17.67 -12.38
N HIS A 242 0.58 -16.49 -12.99
CA HIS A 242 0.32 -16.32 -14.42
C HIS A 242 1.47 -16.89 -15.27
N ILE A 243 2.71 -16.58 -14.92
CA ILE A 243 3.89 -17.10 -15.62
C ILE A 243 4.31 -18.52 -15.17
N LYS A 244 3.46 -19.23 -14.40
CA LYS A 244 3.64 -20.63 -13.95
C LYS A 244 4.73 -20.86 -12.90
N PHE A 245 5.15 -19.81 -12.21
CA PHE A 245 6.05 -19.84 -11.06
C PHE A 245 5.38 -19.24 -9.81
N PRO A 246 4.28 -19.84 -9.30
CA PRO A 246 3.54 -19.26 -8.19
C PRO A 246 4.42 -19.11 -6.95
N VAL A 247 4.11 -18.09 -6.13
CA VAL A 247 4.78 -17.88 -4.83
C VAL A 247 4.56 -19.11 -3.97
N PHE A 248 5.64 -19.63 -3.40
CA PHE A 248 5.58 -20.83 -2.56
C PHE A 248 4.79 -20.57 -1.27
N GLY A 249 4.03 -21.55 -0.82
CA GLY A 249 3.19 -21.48 0.38
C GLY A 249 1.93 -20.62 0.23
N ASP A 250 1.70 -19.98 -0.94
CA ASP A 250 0.52 -19.16 -1.17
C ASP A 250 -0.76 -20.00 -1.16
N PRO A 251 -1.69 -19.79 -0.19
CA PRO A 251 -2.89 -20.60 -0.06
C PRO A 251 -3.91 -20.37 -1.17
N VAL A 252 -3.80 -19.25 -1.92
CA VAL A 252 -4.77 -18.86 -2.96
C VAL A 252 -4.27 -19.14 -4.35
N TYR A 253 -2.99 -18.88 -4.64
CA TYR A 253 -2.39 -18.95 -5.99
C TYR A 253 -1.28 -19.97 -6.09
N GLY A 254 -0.77 -20.55 -4.97
CA GLY A 254 0.43 -21.39 -4.92
C GLY A 254 0.28 -22.77 -5.54
N GLY A 255 -0.92 -23.31 -5.57
CA GLY A 255 -1.15 -24.69 -6.03
C GLY A 255 -0.56 -25.74 -5.07
N ARG A 256 -0.31 -26.95 -5.58
CA ARG A 256 0.31 -28.04 -4.81
C ARG A 256 1.82 -27.82 -4.67
N ALA A 257 2.37 -28.07 -3.48
CA ALA A 257 3.80 -28.04 -3.24
C ALA A 257 4.53 -29.03 -4.19
N ARG A 258 5.55 -28.54 -4.88
CA ARG A 258 6.40 -29.36 -5.76
C ARG A 258 7.58 -29.89 -4.93
N LEU A 259 7.60 -31.20 -4.71
CA LEU A 259 8.74 -31.89 -4.08
C LEU A 259 9.73 -32.33 -5.16
N PRO A 260 11.03 -32.02 -5.03
CA PRO A 260 12.03 -32.58 -5.92
C PRO A 260 12.15 -34.12 -5.71
N LYS A 261 12.49 -34.83 -6.76
CA LYS A 261 12.71 -36.30 -6.67
C LYS A 261 13.82 -36.59 -5.64
N GLY A 262 13.60 -37.52 -4.72
CA GLY A 262 14.56 -37.85 -3.67
C GLY A 262 14.70 -36.78 -2.59
N ALA A 263 13.65 -35.98 -2.35
CA ALA A 263 13.62 -35.02 -1.24
C ALA A 263 13.76 -35.75 0.10
N GLY A 264 14.68 -35.31 0.94
CA GLY A 264 14.83 -35.82 2.31
C GLY A 264 13.75 -35.26 3.26
N ASP A 265 13.57 -35.93 4.40
CA ASP A 265 12.53 -35.58 5.38
C ASP A 265 12.63 -34.14 5.86
N ALA A 266 13.83 -33.61 6.06
CA ALA A 266 14.04 -32.21 6.48
C ALA A 266 13.43 -31.20 5.47
N LEU A 267 13.61 -31.42 4.18
CA LEU A 267 13.02 -30.61 3.12
C LEU A 267 11.51 -30.78 3.08
N ILE A 268 11.02 -32.03 3.12
CA ILE A 268 9.58 -32.32 3.10
C ILE A 268 8.87 -31.64 4.25
N ASN A 269 9.42 -31.72 5.47
CA ASN A 269 8.85 -31.09 6.66
C ASN A 269 8.87 -29.57 6.57
N ALA A 270 9.96 -28.97 6.10
CA ALA A 270 10.06 -27.51 5.91
C ALA A 270 9.05 -27.01 4.87
N LEU A 271 8.89 -27.70 3.74
CA LEU A 271 7.95 -27.32 2.70
C LEU A 271 6.49 -27.52 3.15
N ARG A 272 6.19 -28.56 3.91
CA ARG A 272 4.85 -28.82 4.46
C ARG A 272 4.49 -27.86 5.60
N GLY A 273 5.48 -27.44 6.38
CA GLY A 273 5.27 -26.55 7.53
C GLY A 273 5.17 -25.05 7.15
N PHE A 274 5.40 -24.68 5.90
CA PHE A 274 5.34 -23.28 5.47
C PHE A 274 3.95 -22.96 4.88
N HIS A 275 3.11 -22.21 5.61
CA HIS A 275 1.67 -22.04 5.33
C HIS A 275 1.24 -20.65 4.88
N ARG A 276 2.15 -19.80 4.44
CA ARG A 276 1.86 -18.46 3.93
C ARG A 276 2.60 -18.21 2.62
N GLN A 277 2.24 -17.15 1.88
CA GLN A 277 3.07 -16.74 0.74
C GLN A 277 4.49 -16.38 1.21
N ALA A 278 5.49 -17.05 0.66
CA ALA A 278 6.91 -16.73 0.88
C ALA A 278 7.26 -15.43 0.13
N LEU A 279 6.75 -14.31 0.65
CA LEU A 279 6.83 -12.98 0.05
C LEU A 279 7.12 -11.94 1.13
N HIS A 280 8.11 -11.09 0.87
CA HIS A 280 8.62 -10.09 1.81
C HIS A 280 9.00 -8.80 1.08
N ALA A 281 8.50 -7.66 1.53
CA ALA A 281 8.87 -6.33 1.04
C ALA A 281 10.23 -5.94 1.65
N ALA A 282 11.31 -6.27 0.94
CA ALA A 282 12.67 -6.20 1.47
C ALA A 282 13.31 -4.82 1.39
N ARG A 283 12.92 -3.99 0.38
CA ARG A 283 13.47 -2.65 0.18
C ARG A 283 12.37 -1.68 -0.20
N LEU A 284 12.47 -0.46 0.34
CA LEU A 284 11.59 0.66 0.07
C LEU A 284 12.45 1.91 -0.14
N GLY A 285 12.27 2.59 -1.28
CA GLY A 285 12.92 3.87 -1.56
C GLY A 285 11.88 4.91 -1.97
N LEU A 286 12.03 6.13 -1.47
CA LEU A 286 11.15 7.25 -1.76
C LEU A 286 11.89 8.60 -1.67
N ILE A 287 11.28 9.64 -2.20
CA ILE A 287 11.67 11.02 -1.94
C ILE A 287 10.96 11.46 -0.67
N HIS A 288 11.71 11.90 0.33
CA HIS A 288 11.16 12.32 1.60
C HIS A 288 10.23 13.53 1.42
N PRO A 289 8.97 13.48 1.89
CA PRO A 289 7.96 14.50 1.59
C PRO A 289 8.31 15.91 2.05
N GLN A 290 9.09 16.04 3.12
CA GLN A 290 9.43 17.33 3.70
C GLN A 290 10.82 17.83 3.27
N SER A 291 11.84 16.96 3.29
CA SER A 291 13.22 17.37 2.95
C SER A 291 13.52 17.31 1.44
N GLY A 292 12.77 16.54 0.67
CA GLY A 292 13.04 16.29 -0.74
C GLY A 292 14.22 15.34 -0.99
N GLU A 293 14.82 14.78 0.04
CA GLU A 293 15.95 13.85 -0.07
C GLU A 293 15.48 12.45 -0.48
N HIS A 294 16.28 11.76 -1.27
CA HIS A 294 16.06 10.35 -1.57
C HIS A 294 16.46 9.49 -0.37
N MET A 295 15.52 8.75 0.17
CA MET A 295 15.74 7.82 1.29
C MET A 295 15.43 6.39 0.87
N GLU A 296 16.21 5.44 1.39
CA GLU A 296 16.01 4.01 1.15
C GLU A 296 16.22 3.21 2.42
N TRP A 297 15.36 2.25 2.67
CA TRP A 297 15.46 1.30 3.77
C TRP A 297 15.45 -0.13 3.25
N SER A 298 16.12 -1.00 3.99
CA SER A 298 16.10 -2.44 3.73
C SER A 298 15.98 -3.20 5.05
N VAL A 299 15.24 -4.31 5.02
CA VAL A 299 15.07 -5.20 6.16
C VAL A 299 15.39 -6.64 5.78
N PRO A 300 15.96 -7.43 6.69
CA PRO A 300 16.26 -8.83 6.44
C PRO A 300 14.98 -9.64 6.26
N LEU A 301 15.09 -10.76 5.55
CA LEU A 301 14.01 -11.74 5.47
C LEU A 301 13.56 -12.19 6.86
N PRO A 302 12.27 -12.42 7.10
CA PRO A 302 11.78 -12.95 8.37
C PRO A 302 12.30 -14.37 8.63
N ALA A 303 12.39 -14.75 9.90
CA ALA A 303 13.03 -16.00 10.32
C ALA A 303 12.50 -17.26 9.64
N ASP A 304 11.19 -17.33 9.39
CA ASP A 304 10.56 -18.46 8.70
C ASP A 304 11.03 -18.57 7.23
N MET A 305 11.16 -17.45 6.50
CA MET A 305 11.72 -17.46 5.14
C MET A 305 13.21 -17.77 5.13
N GLN A 306 13.97 -17.27 6.11
CA GLN A 306 15.40 -17.61 6.25
C GLN A 306 15.58 -19.12 6.49
N ALA A 307 14.79 -19.71 7.38
CA ALA A 307 14.82 -21.13 7.67
C ALA A 307 14.45 -21.98 6.43
N LEU A 308 13.40 -21.56 5.70
CA LEU A 308 13.01 -22.21 4.44
C LEU A 308 14.16 -22.19 3.42
N ILE A 309 14.76 -21.03 3.18
CA ILE A 309 15.87 -20.88 2.22
C ILE A 309 17.08 -21.73 2.64
N ALA A 310 17.43 -21.74 3.93
CA ALA A 310 18.54 -22.54 4.43
C ALA A 310 18.33 -24.05 4.18
N VAL A 311 17.09 -24.55 4.28
CA VAL A 311 16.79 -25.95 3.98
C VAL A 311 16.86 -26.21 2.47
N LEU A 312 16.33 -25.31 1.64
CA LEU A 312 16.43 -25.39 0.18
C LEU A 312 17.89 -25.40 -0.30
N GLU A 313 18.75 -24.60 0.33
CA GLU A 313 20.19 -24.55 0.03
C GLU A 313 20.91 -25.85 0.39
N ARG A 314 20.63 -26.42 1.56
CA ARG A 314 21.20 -27.71 1.97
C ARG A 314 20.81 -28.84 1.03
N ASP A 315 19.54 -28.90 0.67
CA ASP A 315 19.02 -29.88 -0.29
C ASP A 315 19.69 -29.74 -1.67
N ALA A 316 19.88 -28.51 -2.14
CA ALA A 316 20.52 -28.26 -3.44
C ALA A 316 22.00 -28.58 -3.46
N ARG A 317 22.70 -28.61 -2.30
CA ARG A 317 24.11 -29.01 -2.19
C ARG A 317 24.29 -30.55 -2.05
N ALA A 318 23.27 -31.23 -1.55
CA ALA A 318 23.29 -32.66 -1.31
C ALA A 318 22.92 -33.52 -2.54
N ALA A 319 22.45 -32.85 -3.61
CA ALA A 319 22.01 -33.45 -4.85
C ALA A 319 23.03 -33.32 -5.99
#